data_90a5d057058d947073a5842d13499a44
#
_entry.id   90a5d057058d947073a5842d13499a44
#
_cell.length_a   1.000
_cell.length_b   1.000
_cell.length_c   1.000
_cell.angle_alpha   90.00
_cell.angle_beta   90.00
_cell.angle_gamma   90.00
#
_symmetry.space_group_name_H-M   'P 1'
#
loop_
_entity.id
_entity.type
_entity.pdbx_description
1 polymer ?
#
loop_
_entity_poly.entity_id
_entity_poly.type
_entity_poly.pdbx_seq_one_letter_code
_entity_poly.pdbx_strand_id
1 'polypeptide(L)'
;SKNVQYFAQIYGCEYVTDVTVGKRSYINYTSEIVPGKLCSKSSEINITHPSVLPVSIINKATDIARGLLDVQVNDDKILHLKNLQQNRFHYLPVPKNSKIKLSSKSDYIVGNPIITSQEHSDTKKKLVVSIFIDGLASEVFKSSELKELMPNTFEYFQSGILFFNGFSNSNWTLPSVTSMVSSLYPINHKFYHPSDDIHLGDNYSVMSEFFRDAGYLTAQICSNFRKNPGYNYSLGFDRSLYRNSMGCDEVITKGMEHLRAFKNSSNFLWLTFFETHHFLH
;
A
#
# COMPACT_ATOMS: atom_id res chain seq x y z
N SER A 1 -15.92 1.02 -9.70
CA SER A 1 -14.56 1.60 -9.86
C SER A 1 -13.61 0.75 -10.72
N LYS A 2 -14.11 0.08 -11.79
CA LYS A 2 -13.33 -0.93 -12.56
C LYS A 2 -12.20 -0.38 -13.45
N ASN A 3 -11.88 0.91 -13.41
CA ASN A 3 -10.88 1.55 -14.28
C ASN A 3 -9.80 2.33 -13.53
N VAL A 4 -9.48 1.96 -12.29
CA VAL A 4 -8.39 2.61 -11.55
C VAL A 4 -7.08 1.98 -11.98
N GLN A 5 -6.19 2.78 -12.57
CA GLN A 5 -4.83 2.35 -12.87
C GLN A 5 -3.93 2.57 -11.66
N TYR A 6 -3.09 1.59 -11.38
CA TYR A 6 -2.09 1.62 -10.32
C TYR A 6 -0.71 1.77 -10.92
N PHE A 7 0.09 2.66 -10.35
CA PHE A 7 1.45 2.93 -10.79
C PHE A 7 2.42 2.60 -9.67
N ALA A 8 3.43 1.81 -10.01
CA ALA A 8 4.50 1.42 -9.11
C ALA A 8 5.76 2.22 -9.40
N GLN A 9 6.41 2.70 -8.35
CA GLN A 9 7.79 3.14 -8.39
C GLN A 9 8.65 2.13 -7.63
N ILE A 10 9.68 1.60 -8.30
CA ILE A 10 10.57 0.57 -7.77
C ILE A 10 11.91 1.21 -7.47
N TYR A 11 12.42 1.02 -6.25
CA TYR A 11 13.69 1.58 -5.80
C TYR A 11 14.37 0.63 -4.80
N GLY A 12 15.66 0.85 -4.54
CA GLY A 12 16.42 0.08 -3.56
C GLY A 12 16.50 -1.41 -3.89
N CYS A 13 16.70 -1.75 -5.18
CA CYS A 13 16.88 -3.13 -5.61
C CYS A 13 18.29 -3.59 -5.27
N GLU A 14 18.42 -4.53 -4.33
CA GLU A 14 19.73 -5.13 -4.02
C GLU A 14 20.13 -6.21 -5.05
N TYR A 15 19.14 -6.92 -5.60
CA TYR A 15 19.35 -7.90 -6.67
C TYR A 15 18.14 -7.90 -7.61
N VAL A 16 18.28 -7.31 -8.77
CA VAL A 16 17.25 -7.37 -9.83
C VAL A 16 17.65 -8.49 -10.78
N THR A 17 17.01 -9.64 -10.69
CA THR A 17 17.18 -10.68 -11.70
C THR A 17 16.19 -10.58 -12.84
N ASP A 18 14.94 -10.19 -12.60
CA ASP A 18 13.97 -9.90 -13.65
C ASP A 18 12.70 -9.27 -13.05
N VAL A 19 12.43 -8.00 -13.32
CA VAL A 19 11.12 -7.41 -13.08
C VAL A 19 10.30 -7.58 -14.36
N THR A 20 9.70 -8.71 -14.56
CA THR A 20 8.72 -8.90 -15.62
C THR A 20 7.33 -8.77 -14.99
N VAL A 21 6.69 -7.62 -15.20
CA VAL A 21 5.25 -7.47 -14.93
C VAL A 21 4.53 -8.50 -15.80
N GLY A 22 3.98 -9.55 -15.17
CA GLY A 22 3.31 -10.66 -15.86
C GLY A 22 4.02 -12.01 -15.80
N LYS A 23 5.31 -12.07 -15.46
CA LYS A 23 5.97 -13.31 -15.03
C LYS A 23 6.53 -13.07 -13.63
N ARG A 24 5.93 -13.72 -12.67
CA ARG A 24 6.09 -13.54 -11.24
C ARG A 24 7.47 -14.01 -10.80
N SER A 25 8.41 -13.12 -10.68
CA SER A 25 9.70 -13.41 -10.05
C SER A 25 9.71 -12.90 -8.61
N TYR A 26 10.30 -13.67 -7.72
CA TYR A 26 10.54 -13.32 -6.33
C TYR A 26 11.71 -12.35 -6.29
N ILE A 27 11.43 -11.07 -6.11
CA ILE A 27 12.46 -10.04 -6.25
C ILE A 27 12.57 -9.26 -4.96
N ASN A 28 13.81 -9.10 -4.51
CA ASN A 28 14.16 -8.18 -3.44
C ASN A 28 14.15 -6.75 -3.99
N TYR A 29 13.00 -6.14 -4.02
CA TYR A 29 12.83 -4.75 -4.39
C TYR A 29 11.97 -4.02 -3.38
N THR A 30 12.16 -2.72 -3.30
CA THR A 30 11.26 -1.82 -2.60
C THR A 30 10.37 -1.15 -3.64
N SER A 31 9.08 -1.17 -3.43
CA SER A 31 8.15 -0.45 -4.27
C SER A 31 7.12 0.32 -3.46
N GLU A 32 6.72 1.45 -4.02
CA GLU A 32 5.56 2.21 -3.58
C GLU A 32 4.57 2.30 -4.72
N ILE A 33 3.30 2.03 -4.44
CA ILE A 33 2.24 1.95 -5.44
C ILE A 33 1.12 2.86 -5.02
N VAL A 34 0.64 3.66 -5.97
CA VAL A 34 -0.51 4.53 -5.79
C VAL A 34 -1.44 4.43 -7.01
N PRO A 35 -2.75 4.59 -6.82
CA PRO A 35 -3.67 4.79 -7.93
C PRO A 35 -3.45 6.16 -8.56
N GLY A 36 -3.54 6.27 -9.88
CA GLY A 36 -3.26 7.53 -10.55
C GLY A 36 -3.34 7.47 -12.07
N LYS A 37 -2.60 8.36 -12.71
CA LYS A 37 -2.49 8.44 -14.17
C LYS A 37 -1.08 8.81 -14.62
N LEU A 38 -0.71 8.30 -15.79
CA LEU A 38 0.48 8.73 -16.51
C LEU A 38 0.17 10.03 -17.28
N CYS A 39 1.04 11.00 -17.18
CA CYS A 39 0.92 12.29 -17.82
C CYS A 39 2.16 12.61 -18.65
N SER A 40 1.94 13.28 -19.80
CA SER A 40 2.99 13.83 -20.67
C SER A 40 2.75 15.32 -20.85
N LYS A 41 3.81 16.12 -20.78
CA LYS A 41 3.80 17.59 -20.92
C LYS A 41 3.08 18.32 -19.79
N SER A 42 1.76 18.33 -19.76
CA SER A 42 0.99 19.06 -18.74
C SER A 42 -0.25 18.29 -18.31
N SER A 43 -0.66 18.51 -17.08
CA SER A 43 -1.91 18.00 -16.52
C SER A 43 -2.55 19.00 -15.55
N GLU A 44 -3.85 18.88 -15.35
CA GLU A 44 -4.63 19.74 -14.48
C GLU A 44 -5.50 18.88 -13.57
N ILE A 45 -5.58 19.27 -12.29
CA ILE A 45 -6.33 18.56 -11.28
C ILE A 45 -7.07 19.58 -10.40
N ASN A 46 -8.35 19.35 -10.19
CA ASN A 46 -9.15 20.12 -9.25
C ASN A 46 -9.16 19.44 -7.89
N ILE A 47 -8.82 20.18 -6.86
CA ILE A 47 -8.75 19.72 -5.48
C ILE A 47 -9.89 20.33 -4.70
N THR A 48 -10.78 19.50 -4.16
CA THR A 48 -11.94 19.93 -3.39
C THR A 48 -11.70 19.95 -1.88
N HIS A 49 -10.75 19.15 -1.40
CA HIS A 49 -10.40 19.02 0.02
C HIS A 49 -8.90 19.18 0.22
N PRO A 50 -8.43 19.60 1.41
CA PRO A 50 -7.00 19.58 1.69
C PRO A 50 -6.43 18.20 1.43
N SER A 51 -5.41 18.11 0.59
CA SER A 51 -4.92 16.82 0.10
C SER A 51 -3.39 16.80 0.01
N VAL A 52 -2.86 15.61 -0.11
CA VAL A 52 -1.49 15.36 -0.56
C VAL A 52 -1.56 14.70 -1.93
N LEU A 53 -0.84 15.26 -2.88
CA LEU A 53 -0.80 14.78 -4.25
C LEU A 53 0.49 14.00 -4.50
N PRO A 54 0.42 12.67 -4.70
CA PRO A 54 1.59 11.88 -5.07
C PRO A 54 2.01 12.22 -6.50
N VAL A 55 3.29 12.51 -6.71
CA VAL A 55 3.86 12.75 -8.04
C VAL A 55 5.18 12.02 -8.19
N SER A 56 5.48 11.53 -9.38
CA SER A 56 6.77 10.91 -9.69
C SER A 56 7.20 11.21 -11.12
N ILE A 57 8.45 11.61 -11.30
CA ILE A 57 9.04 11.81 -12.62
C ILE A 57 9.54 10.46 -13.15
N ILE A 58 9.17 10.17 -14.39
CA ILE A 58 9.67 8.98 -15.10
C ILE A 58 10.86 9.40 -15.95
N ASN A 59 12.01 8.80 -15.67
CA ASN A 59 13.17 8.94 -16.55
C ASN A 59 13.32 7.73 -17.45
N LYS A 60 13.54 8.02 -18.71
CA LYS A 60 14.07 7.03 -19.65
C LYS A 60 15.55 6.81 -19.29
N ALA A 61 15.98 5.59 -19.24
CA ALA A 61 17.21 5.06 -18.64
C ALA A 61 18.57 5.70 -19.07
N THR A 62 18.59 6.78 -19.82
CA THR A 62 19.81 7.42 -20.37
C THR A 62 20.09 8.81 -19.83
N ASP A 63 19.14 9.42 -19.08
CA ASP A 63 19.33 10.79 -18.58
C ASP A 63 19.47 10.79 -17.05
N ILE A 64 20.69 11.09 -16.58
CA ILE A 64 20.98 11.48 -15.18
C ILE A 64 20.34 12.87 -14.86
N ALA A 65 19.50 13.39 -15.74
CA ALA A 65 18.84 14.66 -15.57
C ALA A 65 17.87 14.60 -14.39
N ARG A 66 18.23 15.32 -13.35
CA ARG A 66 17.43 15.57 -12.14
C ARG A 66 16.04 16.04 -12.55
N GLY A 67 15.02 15.29 -12.16
CA GLY A 67 13.64 15.58 -12.54
C GLY A 67 13.22 17.02 -12.17
N LEU A 68 12.64 17.72 -13.12
CA LEU A 68 12.03 19.02 -12.92
C LEU A 68 10.52 18.88 -13.12
N LEU A 69 9.77 19.32 -12.13
CA LEU A 69 8.31 19.43 -12.19
C LEU A 69 7.91 20.87 -11.86
N ASP A 70 7.21 21.49 -12.76
CA ASP A 70 6.60 22.78 -12.54
C ASP A 70 5.20 22.61 -11.95
N VAL A 71 4.93 23.30 -10.86
CA VAL A 71 3.68 23.25 -10.12
C VAL A 71 3.10 24.65 -10.03
N GLN A 72 1.88 24.83 -10.49
CA GLN A 72 1.13 26.08 -10.35
C GLN A 72 -0.18 25.82 -9.63
N VAL A 73 -0.48 26.64 -8.64
CA VAL A 73 -1.70 26.58 -7.82
C VAL A 73 -2.54 27.81 -8.13
N ASN A 74 -3.80 27.63 -8.57
CA ASN A 74 -4.76 28.72 -8.82
C ASN A 74 -4.24 29.85 -9.70
N ASP A 75 -3.46 29.53 -10.73
CA ASP A 75 -2.81 30.51 -11.63
C ASP A 75 -1.79 31.45 -10.94
N ASP A 76 -1.39 31.14 -9.69
CA ASP A 76 -0.31 31.83 -9.00
C ASP A 76 1.07 31.57 -9.64
N LYS A 77 2.12 32.07 -9.00
CA LYS A 77 3.51 31.88 -9.43
C LYS A 77 3.85 30.39 -9.57
N ILE A 78 4.50 30.04 -10.66
CA ILE A 78 4.99 28.68 -10.91
C ILE A 78 6.13 28.36 -9.94
N LEU A 79 5.98 27.24 -9.21
CA LEU A 79 7.00 26.66 -8.37
C LEU A 79 7.78 25.61 -9.19
N HIS A 80 9.09 25.78 -9.28
CA HIS A 80 9.97 24.85 -9.96
C HIS A 80 10.54 23.84 -8.95
N LEU A 81 9.99 22.64 -8.89
CA LEU A 81 10.51 21.56 -8.07
C LEU A 81 11.69 20.91 -8.78
N LYS A 82 12.89 21.19 -8.28
CA LYS A 82 14.15 20.68 -8.85
C LYS A 82 14.66 19.49 -8.02
N ASN A 83 15.46 18.64 -8.68
CA ASN A 83 16.15 17.52 -8.03
C ASN A 83 15.22 16.46 -7.40
N LEU A 84 14.03 16.27 -7.96
CA LEU A 84 13.17 15.18 -7.55
C LEU A 84 13.89 13.84 -7.75
N GLN A 85 13.89 13.01 -6.73
CA GLN A 85 14.45 11.66 -6.85
C GLN A 85 13.62 10.86 -7.86
N GLN A 86 14.33 10.19 -8.76
CA GLN A 86 13.70 9.32 -9.74
C GLN A 86 13.14 8.06 -9.08
N ASN A 87 12.14 7.47 -9.71
CA ASN A 87 11.53 6.22 -9.28
C ASN A 87 11.00 6.26 -7.84
N ARG A 88 10.58 7.45 -7.37
CA ARG A 88 9.95 7.64 -6.07
C ARG A 88 8.76 8.57 -6.19
N PHE A 89 7.74 8.33 -5.37
CA PHE A 89 6.68 9.29 -5.19
C PHE A 89 7.10 10.39 -4.23
N HIS A 90 6.82 11.62 -4.64
CA HIS A 90 6.93 12.83 -3.84
C HIS A 90 5.52 13.29 -3.51
N TYR A 91 5.27 13.63 -2.27
CA TYR A 91 3.95 13.98 -1.77
C TYR A 91 3.83 15.49 -1.61
N LEU A 92 3.08 16.13 -2.50
CA LEU A 92 2.90 17.58 -2.52
C LEU A 92 1.66 17.97 -1.71
N PRO A 93 1.80 18.73 -0.61
CA PRO A 93 0.63 19.30 0.07
C PRO A 93 -0.07 20.28 -0.87
N VAL A 94 -1.37 20.12 -1.03
CA VAL A 94 -2.20 20.97 -1.89
C VAL A 94 -3.41 21.47 -1.11
N PRO A 95 -3.72 22.80 -1.20
CA PRO A 95 -4.82 23.38 -0.46
C PRO A 95 -6.18 22.97 -1.01
N LYS A 96 -7.22 23.07 -0.20
CA LYS A 96 -8.60 22.88 -0.63
C LYS A 96 -9.02 23.93 -1.67
N ASN A 97 -10.02 23.57 -2.46
CA ASN A 97 -10.62 24.44 -3.46
C ASN A 97 -9.57 25.04 -4.40
N SER A 98 -8.61 24.23 -4.81
CA SER A 98 -7.53 24.67 -5.67
C SER A 98 -7.49 23.90 -6.98
N LYS A 99 -6.99 24.58 -8.00
CA LYS A 99 -6.69 24.04 -9.30
C LYS A 99 -5.17 23.92 -9.43
N ILE A 100 -4.70 22.68 -9.57
CA ILE A 100 -3.27 22.40 -9.67
C ILE A 100 -2.94 22.12 -11.12
N LYS A 101 -2.02 22.92 -11.69
CA LYS A 101 -1.41 22.64 -13.00
C LYS A 101 -0.01 22.10 -12.78
N LEU A 102 0.28 20.98 -13.42
CA LEU A 102 1.59 20.34 -13.40
C LEU A 102 2.14 20.30 -14.81
N SER A 103 3.43 20.58 -14.98
CA SER A 103 4.10 20.40 -16.25
C SER A 103 5.54 19.93 -16.11
N SER A 104 6.00 19.12 -17.06
CA SER A 104 7.36 18.61 -17.11
C SER A 104 7.77 18.32 -18.53
N LYS A 105 9.08 18.36 -18.80
CA LYS A 105 9.67 17.89 -20.07
C LYS A 105 9.69 16.37 -20.18
N SER A 106 9.69 15.67 -19.04
CA SER A 106 9.64 14.21 -18.94
C SER A 106 8.21 13.76 -18.68
N ASP A 107 7.91 12.51 -19.02
CA ASP A 107 6.68 11.87 -18.56
C ASP A 107 6.69 11.78 -17.03
N TYR A 108 5.52 11.84 -16.41
CA TYR A 108 5.38 11.78 -14.96
C TYR A 108 4.07 11.11 -14.57
N ILE A 109 4.06 10.52 -13.37
CA ILE A 109 2.88 9.94 -12.76
C ILE A 109 2.30 10.96 -11.79
N VAL A 110 0.98 11.08 -11.83
CA VAL A 110 0.20 11.82 -10.83
C VAL A 110 -0.73 10.85 -10.16
N GLY A 111 -0.52 10.63 -8.87
CA GLY A 111 -1.41 9.84 -8.04
C GLY A 111 -2.74 10.54 -7.79
N ASN A 112 -3.75 9.78 -7.39
CA ASN A 112 -5.00 10.37 -6.93
C ASN A 112 -4.74 11.22 -5.68
N PRO A 113 -5.41 12.39 -5.53
CA PRO A 113 -5.29 13.20 -4.33
C PRO A 113 -5.68 12.41 -3.06
N ILE A 114 -4.79 12.36 -2.10
CA ILE A 114 -5.04 11.74 -0.80
C ILE A 114 -5.55 12.82 0.16
N ILE A 115 -6.81 12.72 0.56
CA ILE A 115 -7.46 13.71 1.42
C ILE A 115 -6.85 13.64 2.83
N THR A 116 -6.31 14.76 3.32
CA THR A 116 -5.66 14.84 4.64
C THR A 116 -6.58 15.29 5.77
N SER A 117 -7.71 15.90 5.44
CA SER A 117 -8.77 16.21 6.40
C SER A 117 -10.12 16.25 5.71
N GLN A 118 -11.06 15.49 6.23
CA GLN A 118 -12.47 15.62 5.86
C GLN A 118 -13.09 16.67 6.78
N GLU A 119 -13.56 17.79 6.21
CA GLU A 119 -14.17 18.89 6.96
C GLU A 119 -15.53 18.54 7.56
N HIS A 120 -16.06 17.36 7.27
CA HIS A 120 -17.41 16.97 7.70
C HIS A 120 -17.38 15.73 8.57
N SER A 121 -17.41 15.94 9.82
CA SER A 121 -18.32 15.43 10.86
C SER A 121 -17.69 15.60 12.24
N ASP A 122 -18.48 15.97 13.21
CA ASP A 122 -18.26 15.80 14.66
C ASP A 122 -18.04 14.31 15.05
N THR A 123 -18.00 13.41 14.07
CA THR A 123 -17.74 11.99 14.29
C THR A 123 -16.25 11.75 14.50
N LYS A 124 -15.92 11.02 15.57
CA LYS A 124 -14.56 10.55 15.82
C LYS A 124 -14.00 9.86 14.59
N LYS A 125 -12.77 10.19 14.23
CA LYS A 125 -12.05 9.47 13.19
C LYS A 125 -11.88 8.01 13.60
N LYS A 126 -12.04 7.11 12.63
CA LYS A 126 -11.99 5.66 12.86
C LYS A 126 -10.64 5.13 12.41
N LEU A 127 -10.09 4.25 13.22
CA LEU A 127 -8.88 3.51 12.89
C LEU A 127 -9.19 2.02 12.87
N VAL A 128 -8.92 1.39 11.74
CA VAL A 128 -8.95 -0.07 11.60
C VAL A 128 -7.54 -0.50 11.21
N VAL A 129 -6.92 -1.32 12.06
CA VAL A 129 -5.60 -1.89 11.78
C VAL A 129 -5.75 -3.39 11.66
N SER A 130 -5.36 -3.93 10.52
CA SER A 130 -5.22 -5.37 10.30
C SER A 130 -3.75 -5.74 10.37
N ILE A 131 -3.41 -6.65 11.26
CA ILE A 131 -2.05 -7.17 11.41
C ILE A 131 -2.05 -8.63 10.98
N PHE A 132 -1.32 -8.91 9.91
CA PHE A 132 -1.11 -10.27 9.43
C PHE A 132 0.31 -10.71 9.76
N ILE A 133 0.43 -11.73 10.59
CA ILE A 133 1.71 -12.31 11.02
C ILE A 133 1.81 -13.70 10.37
N ASP A 134 2.64 -13.80 9.31
CA ASP A 134 2.79 -15.03 8.56
C ASP A 134 3.59 -16.07 9.35
N GLY A 135 3.09 -17.30 9.42
CA GLY A 135 3.75 -18.40 10.14
C GLY A 135 3.53 -18.41 11.66
N LEU A 136 2.80 -17.46 12.24
CA LEU A 136 2.48 -17.49 13.67
C LEU A 136 1.41 -18.57 13.96
N ALA A 137 1.84 -19.65 14.58
CA ALA A 137 0.97 -20.79 14.89
C ALA A 137 0.00 -20.48 16.02
N SER A 138 -1.24 -20.97 15.93
CA SER A 138 -2.28 -20.77 16.95
C SER A 138 -1.91 -21.37 18.31
N GLU A 139 -1.05 -22.37 18.33
CA GLU A 139 -0.54 -23.03 19.53
C GLU A 139 0.21 -22.06 20.44
N VAL A 140 0.90 -21.07 19.88
CA VAL A 140 1.57 -20.01 20.64
C VAL A 140 0.56 -19.21 21.46
N PHE A 141 -0.60 -18.89 20.89
CA PHE A 141 -1.66 -18.17 21.62
C PHE A 141 -2.39 -18.99 22.66
N LYS A 142 -2.32 -20.32 22.56
CA LYS A 142 -2.92 -21.26 23.52
C LYS A 142 -1.96 -21.65 24.63
N SER A 143 -0.66 -21.38 24.45
CA SER A 143 0.37 -21.74 25.41
C SER A 143 0.46 -20.73 26.55
N SER A 144 0.89 -21.20 27.72
CA SER A 144 1.24 -20.33 28.87
C SER A 144 2.43 -19.41 28.57
N GLU A 145 3.18 -19.70 27.48
CA GLU A 145 4.38 -18.98 27.08
C GLU A 145 4.07 -17.65 26.39
N LEU A 146 2.83 -17.44 25.89
CA LEU A 146 2.47 -16.20 25.20
C LEU A 146 2.77 -14.96 26.04
N LYS A 147 2.50 -15.02 27.36
CA LYS A 147 2.77 -13.92 28.27
C LYS A 147 4.27 -13.60 28.39
N GLU A 148 5.13 -14.59 28.24
CA GLU A 148 6.59 -14.41 28.28
C GLU A 148 7.14 -13.97 26.94
N LEU A 149 6.66 -14.56 25.84
CA LEU A 149 7.13 -14.29 24.49
C LEU A 149 6.62 -12.95 23.93
N MET A 150 5.38 -12.61 24.26
CA MET A 150 4.69 -11.44 23.71
C MET A 150 3.88 -10.69 24.79
N PRO A 151 4.53 -10.17 25.85
CA PRO A 151 3.83 -9.64 27.03
C PRO A 151 2.87 -8.49 26.68
N ASN A 152 3.28 -7.55 25.88
CA ASN A 152 2.45 -6.41 25.48
C ASN A 152 1.25 -6.83 24.62
N THR A 153 1.45 -7.79 23.72
CA THR A 153 0.37 -8.36 22.90
C THR A 153 -0.62 -9.12 23.76
N PHE A 154 -0.11 -9.91 24.69
CA PHE A 154 -0.93 -10.63 25.64
C PHE A 154 -1.80 -9.68 26.46
N GLU A 155 -1.21 -8.64 27.05
CA GLU A 155 -1.94 -7.65 27.87
C GLU A 155 -2.99 -6.91 27.02
N TYR A 156 -2.63 -6.46 25.82
CA TYR A 156 -3.54 -5.75 24.93
C TYR A 156 -4.78 -6.59 24.59
N PHE A 157 -4.60 -7.87 24.26
CA PHE A 157 -5.70 -8.74 23.86
C PHE A 157 -6.53 -9.28 25.04
N GLN A 158 -6.13 -9.04 26.30
CA GLN A 158 -6.99 -9.36 27.47
C GLN A 158 -8.33 -8.61 27.42
N SER A 159 -8.38 -7.43 26.81
CA SER A 159 -9.60 -6.62 26.60
C SER A 159 -10.30 -6.89 25.27
N GLY A 160 -9.78 -7.79 24.45
CA GLY A 160 -10.26 -8.09 23.12
C GLY A 160 -11.07 -9.39 23.02
N ILE A 161 -11.30 -9.82 21.79
CA ILE A 161 -11.93 -11.11 21.47
C ILE A 161 -10.88 -12.02 20.84
N LEU A 162 -10.72 -13.21 21.41
CA LEU A 162 -9.81 -14.23 20.92
C LEU A 162 -10.61 -15.41 20.33
N PHE A 163 -10.37 -15.70 19.07
CA PHE A 163 -11.02 -16.81 18.36
C PHE A 163 -10.12 -18.06 18.39
N PHE A 164 -10.38 -18.98 19.29
CA PHE A 164 -9.60 -20.22 19.42
C PHE A 164 -9.86 -21.25 18.30
N ASN A 165 -11.01 -21.16 17.64
CA ASN A 165 -11.46 -22.09 16.59
C ASN A 165 -11.45 -21.40 15.22
N GLY A 166 -10.46 -20.56 14.95
CA GLY A 166 -10.23 -20.02 13.63
C GLY A 166 -9.54 -21.04 12.73
N PHE A 167 -10.11 -21.28 11.56
CA PHE A 167 -9.56 -22.21 10.56
C PHE A 167 -9.18 -21.44 9.31
N SER A 168 -7.97 -21.68 8.81
CA SER A 168 -7.56 -21.19 7.50
C SER A 168 -8.27 -21.94 6.38
N ASN A 169 -8.60 -21.22 5.31
CA ASN A 169 -9.22 -21.82 4.11
C ASN A 169 -8.22 -22.60 3.25
N SER A 170 -6.94 -22.55 3.58
CA SER A 170 -5.86 -23.25 2.90
C SER A 170 -4.69 -23.48 3.85
N ASN A 171 -3.79 -24.38 3.46
CA ASN A 171 -2.61 -24.77 4.24
C ASN A 171 -1.36 -23.92 3.95
N TRP A 172 -1.46 -22.85 3.17
CA TRP A 172 -0.36 -21.93 2.91
C TRP A 172 -0.83 -20.52 2.57
N THR A 173 0.10 -19.56 2.57
CA THR A 173 -0.16 -18.12 2.63
C THR A 173 -0.98 -17.59 1.44
N LEU A 174 -0.58 -17.91 0.20
CA LEU A 174 -1.16 -17.27 -0.98
C LEU A 174 -2.68 -17.46 -1.08
N PRO A 175 -3.23 -18.70 -1.12
CA PRO A 175 -4.68 -18.89 -1.18
C PRO A 175 -5.39 -18.49 0.12
N SER A 176 -4.73 -18.61 1.30
CA SER A 176 -5.34 -18.19 2.56
C SER A 176 -5.55 -16.68 2.62
N VAL A 177 -4.52 -15.89 2.28
CA VAL A 177 -4.63 -14.42 2.28
C VAL A 177 -5.58 -13.95 1.19
N THR A 178 -5.60 -14.61 0.02
CA THR A 178 -6.59 -14.33 -1.02
C THR A 178 -8.01 -14.52 -0.49
N SER A 179 -8.27 -15.63 0.22
CA SER A 179 -9.58 -15.86 0.87
C SER A 179 -9.91 -14.76 1.90
N MET A 180 -8.94 -14.35 2.72
CA MET A 180 -9.15 -13.29 3.73
C MET A 180 -9.55 -11.96 3.10
N VAL A 181 -8.89 -11.55 2.01
CA VAL A 181 -9.14 -10.24 1.41
C VAL A 181 -10.32 -10.23 0.44
N SER A 182 -10.68 -11.39 -0.14
CA SER A 182 -11.79 -11.51 -1.10
C SER A 182 -13.09 -12.02 -0.48
N SER A 183 -13.04 -12.62 0.72
CA SER A 183 -14.13 -13.38 1.34
C SER A 183 -14.61 -14.57 0.49
N LEU A 184 -13.76 -15.09 -0.38
CA LEU A 184 -14.05 -16.23 -1.24
C LEU A 184 -13.27 -17.48 -0.80
N TYR A 185 -13.84 -18.63 -0.98
CA TYR A 185 -13.11 -19.90 -0.85
C TYR A 185 -12.13 -20.09 -2.01
N PRO A 186 -11.03 -20.85 -1.82
CA PRO A 186 -10.05 -21.11 -2.87
C PRO A 186 -10.63 -21.61 -4.18
N ILE A 187 -11.65 -22.46 -4.14
CA ILE A 187 -12.35 -22.95 -5.34
C ILE A 187 -13.03 -21.83 -6.15
N ASN A 188 -13.41 -20.73 -5.50
CA ASN A 188 -14.08 -19.61 -6.15
C ASN A 188 -13.09 -18.56 -6.66
N HIS A 189 -12.07 -18.19 -5.87
CA HIS A 189 -11.07 -17.23 -6.32
C HIS A 189 -9.99 -17.84 -7.22
N LYS A 190 -9.80 -19.16 -7.20
CA LYS A 190 -8.90 -19.96 -8.06
C LYS A 190 -7.42 -19.55 -8.02
N PHE A 191 -7.00 -18.82 -7.00
CA PHE A 191 -5.64 -18.36 -6.84
C PHE A 191 -4.87 -19.33 -5.94
N TYR A 192 -4.34 -20.40 -6.52
CA TYR A 192 -3.70 -21.49 -5.80
C TYR A 192 -2.18 -21.44 -5.83
N HIS A 193 -1.60 -20.95 -6.93
CA HIS A 193 -0.16 -21.01 -7.15
C HIS A 193 0.37 -19.72 -7.79
N PRO A 194 1.62 -19.35 -7.50
CA PRO A 194 2.26 -18.18 -8.10
C PRO A 194 2.32 -18.19 -9.63
N SER A 195 2.30 -19.36 -10.26
CA SER A 195 2.31 -19.49 -11.72
C SER A 195 0.93 -19.36 -12.36
N ASP A 196 -0.15 -19.29 -11.54
CA ASP A 196 -1.49 -19.11 -12.07
C ASP A 196 -1.60 -17.72 -12.71
N ASP A 197 -2.17 -17.65 -13.90
CA ASP A 197 -2.41 -16.38 -14.60
C ASP A 197 -3.71 -15.71 -14.10
N ILE A 198 -3.82 -15.62 -12.78
CA ILE A 198 -4.97 -15.05 -12.08
C ILE A 198 -4.45 -13.94 -11.17
N HIS A 199 -5.08 -12.77 -11.26
CA HIS A 199 -4.79 -11.63 -10.41
C HIS A 199 -5.91 -11.41 -9.41
N LEU A 200 -5.54 -10.90 -8.25
CA LEU A 200 -6.51 -10.54 -7.22
C LEU A 200 -7.47 -9.48 -7.78
N GLY A 201 -8.77 -9.70 -7.62
CA GLY A 201 -9.81 -8.74 -8.00
C GLY A 201 -10.25 -8.78 -9.47
N ASP A 202 -9.79 -9.73 -10.30
CA ASP A 202 -10.18 -9.80 -11.70
C ASP A 202 -11.71 -9.93 -11.89
N ASN A 203 -12.39 -10.69 -11.01
CA ASN A 203 -13.81 -10.96 -11.08
C ASN A 203 -14.59 -10.70 -9.77
N TYR A 204 -13.95 -10.10 -8.77
CA TYR A 204 -14.52 -9.84 -7.45
C TYR A 204 -13.88 -8.61 -6.80
N SER A 205 -14.57 -8.01 -5.86
CA SER A 205 -14.02 -6.92 -5.05
C SER A 205 -13.24 -7.46 -3.85
N VAL A 206 -12.29 -6.68 -3.36
CA VAL A 206 -11.47 -7.00 -2.20
C VAL A 206 -11.76 -6.07 -1.03
N MET A 207 -11.44 -6.51 0.17
CA MET A 207 -11.72 -5.81 1.42
C MET A 207 -11.23 -4.35 1.44
N SER A 208 -10.06 -4.08 0.88
CA SER A 208 -9.50 -2.73 0.77
C SER A 208 -10.36 -1.78 -0.07
N GLU A 209 -11.03 -2.29 -1.12
CA GLU A 209 -11.95 -1.48 -1.92
C GLU A 209 -13.19 -1.08 -1.11
N PHE A 210 -13.76 -2.01 -0.32
CA PHE A 210 -14.89 -1.69 0.56
C PHE A 210 -14.54 -0.63 1.60
N PHE A 211 -13.35 -0.70 2.21
CA PHE A 211 -12.90 0.33 3.15
C PHE A 211 -12.71 1.68 2.45
N ARG A 212 -12.10 1.70 1.27
CA ARG A 212 -11.96 2.93 0.48
C ARG A 212 -13.32 3.53 0.11
N ASP A 213 -14.25 2.71 -0.36
CA ASP A 213 -15.59 3.14 -0.75
C ASP A 213 -16.40 3.63 0.47
N ALA A 214 -16.09 3.13 1.66
CA ALA A 214 -16.62 3.62 2.93
C ALA A 214 -15.93 4.92 3.45
N GLY A 215 -15.02 5.51 2.65
CA GLY A 215 -14.36 6.78 2.95
C GLY A 215 -13.13 6.67 3.86
N TYR A 216 -12.57 5.48 4.06
CA TYR A 216 -11.29 5.33 4.73
C TYR A 216 -10.14 5.64 3.77
N LEU A 217 -9.12 6.29 4.28
CA LEU A 217 -7.80 6.27 3.66
C LEU A 217 -7.19 4.89 3.86
N THR A 218 -6.90 4.21 2.78
CA THR A 218 -6.46 2.82 2.80
C THR A 218 -4.97 2.71 2.52
N ALA A 219 -4.23 2.09 3.44
CA ALA A 219 -2.81 1.87 3.26
C ALA A 219 -2.40 0.44 3.62
N GLN A 220 -1.41 -0.09 2.94
CA GLN A 220 -0.73 -1.32 3.33
C GLN A 220 0.78 -1.16 3.36
N ILE A 221 1.41 -1.89 4.28
CA ILE A 221 2.85 -2.03 4.38
C ILE A 221 3.14 -3.52 4.50
N CYS A 222 3.83 -4.05 3.51
CA CYS A 222 3.96 -5.49 3.33
C CYS A 222 5.42 -5.91 3.19
N SER A 223 5.82 -6.87 4.03
CA SER A 223 7.14 -7.50 3.99
C SER A 223 7.15 -8.90 3.38
N ASN A 224 6.01 -9.40 2.90
CA ASN A 224 5.83 -10.77 2.46
C ASN A 224 5.74 -10.90 0.94
N PHE A 225 6.66 -11.65 0.34
CA PHE A 225 6.70 -11.85 -1.12
C PHE A 225 5.45 -12.55 -1.69
N ARG A 226 4.71 -13.32 -0.89
CA ARG A 226 3.44 -13.94 -1.29
C ARG A 226 2.29 -12.96 -1.39
N LYS A 227 2.46 -11.76 -0.82
CA LYS A 227 1.59 -10.60 -1.01
C LYS A 227 2.25 -9.54 -1.90
N ASN A 228 3.05 -9.96 -2.82
CA ASN A 228 3.73 -9.10 -3.77
C ASN A 228 2.72 -8.29 -4.61
N PRO A 229 3.00 -7.02 -4.91
CA PRO A 229 2.19 -6.22 -5.82
C PRO A 229 1.92 -6.85 -7.19
N GLY A 230 2.84 -7.69 -7.69
CA GLY A 230 2.63 -8.44 -8.93
C GLY A 230 1.43 -9.38 -8.92
N TYR A 231 0.89 -9.71 -7.75
CA TYR A 231 -0.35 -10.46 -7.60
C TYR A 231 -1.58 -9.55 -7.42
N ASN A 232 -1.41 -8.26 -7.64
CA ASN A 232 -2.43 -7.23 -7.49
C ASN A 232 -2.91 -6.98 -6.04
N TYR A 233 -2.10 -7.33 -5.02
CA TYR A 233 -2.45 -7.06 -3.63
C TYR A 233 -2.45 -5.56 -3.26
N SER A 234 -2.08 -4.68 -4.18
CA SER A 234 -2.24 -3.23 -4.02
C SER A 234 -3.64 -2.72 -4.34
N LEU A 235 -4.51 -3.60 -4.89
CA LEU A 235 -5.87 -3.23 -5.27
C LEU A 235 -6.65 -2.69 -4.07
N GLY A 236 -7.33 -1.56 -4.25
CA GLY A 236 -8.14 -0.90 -3.23
C GLY A 236 -7.35 -0.08 -2.21
N PHE A 237 -6.02 -0.07 -2.25
CA PHE A 237 -5.20 0.79 -1.40
C PHE A 237 -4.86 2.10 -2.09
N ASP A 238 -5.01 3.22 -1.36
CA ASP A 238 -4.55 4.54 -1.78
C ASP A 238 -3.03 4.65 -1.73
N ARG A 239 -2.40 3.85 -0.86
CA ARG A 239 -0.95 3.75 -0.72
C ARG A 239 -0.54 2.34 -0.36
N SER A 240 0.41 1.78 -1.11
CA SER A 240 0.94 0.44 -0.86
C SER A 240 2.47 0.48 -0.86
N LEU A 241 3.08 0.12 0.27
CA LEU A 241 4.52 -0.06 0.41
C LEU A 241 4.83 -1.55 0.46
N TYR A 242 5.80 -1.96 -0.32
CA TYR A 242 6.30 -3.34 -0.33
C TYR A 242 7.82 -3.36 -0.33
N ARG A 243 8.38 -4.18 0.53
CA ARG A 243 9.76 -4.67 0.45
C ARG A 243 9.81 -6.07 1.03
N ASN A 244 10.29 -7.03 0.25
CA ASN A 244 10.46 -8.39 0.74
C ASN A 244 11.37 -8.43 1.97
N SER A 245 10.97 -9.18 2.98
CA SER A 245 11.72 -9.34 4.24
C SER A 245 12.03 -8.01 4.97
N MET A 246 11.15 -7.01 4.85
CA MET A 246 11.20 -5.81 5.69
C MET A 246 10.96 -6.22 7.15
N GLY A 247 11.84 -5.80 8.05
CA GLY A 247 11.70 -6.10 9.48
C GLY A 247 10.41 -5.53 10.08
N CYS A 248 9.86 -6.20 11.12
CA CYS A 248 8.62 -5.77 11.75
C CYS A 248 8.73 -4.37 12.37
N ASP A 249 9.89 -4.02 12.90
CA ASP A 249 10.20 -2.69 13.42
C ASP A 249 10.07 -1.61 12.33
N GLU A 250 10.55 -1.88 11.13
CA GLU A 250 10.39 -0.97 10.01
C GLU A 250 8.94 -0.91 9.51
N VAL A 251 8.26 -2.06 9.41
CA VAL A 251 6.82 -2.11 9.04
C VAL A 251 5.99 -1.26 10.02
N ILE A 252 6.23 -1.41 11.33
CA ILE A 252 5.55 -0.62 12.36
C ILE A 252 5.92 0.86 12.23
N THR A 253 7.20 1.18 12.05
CA THR A 253 7.65 2.57 11.90
C THR A 253 6.95 3.24 10.72
N LYS A 254 6.92 2.59 9.55
CA LYS A 254 6.22 3.10 8.36
C LYS A 254 4.71 3.24 8.58
N GLY A 255 4.10 2.29 9.31
CA GLY A 255 2.69 2.39 9.72
C GLY A 255 2.43 3.59 10.61
N MET A 256 3.26 3.82 11.60
CA MET A 256 3.14 4.97 12.50
C MET A 256 3.39 6.30 11.81
N GLU A 257 4.37 6.37 10.88
CA GLU A 257 4.60 7.54 10.04
C GLU A 257 3.34 7.87 9.21
N HIS A 258 2.73 6.85 8.59
CA HIS A 258 1.49 7.01 7.84
C HIS A 258 0.36 7.56 8.71
N LEU A 259 0.11 6.94 9.87
CA LEU A 259 -0.95 7.36 10.78
C LEU A 259 -0.74 8.78 11.33
N ARG A 260 0.52 9.18 11.61
CA ARG A 260 0.83 10.56 12.02
C ARG A 260 0.58 11.56 10.91
N ALA A 261 0.98 11.24 9.68
CA ALA A 261 0.78 12.10 8.51
C ALA A 261 -0.73 12.30 8.21
N PHE A 262 -1.53 11.26 8.39
CA PHE A 262 -2.96 11.26 8.06
C PHE A 262 -3.88 11.13 9.27
N LYS A 263 -3.46 11.67 10.43
CA LYS A 263 -4.20 11.59 11.70
C LYS A 263 -5.62 12.18 11.66
N ASN A 264 -5.89 13.06 10.71
CA ASN A 264 -7.19 13.72 10.55
C ASN A 264 -8.15 12.95 9.60
N SER A 265 -7.75 11.80 9.11
CA SER A 265 -8.57 10.92 8.27
C SER A 265 -8.97 9.67 9.02
N SER A 266 -10.08 9.04 8.64
CA SER A 266 -10.34 7.66 9.03
C SER A 266 -9.37 6.78 8.26
N ASN A 267 -8.68 5.85 8.93
CA ASN A 267 -7.63 5.03 8.32
C ASN A 267 -7.97 3.54 8.38
N PHE A 268 -7.76 2.85 7.28
CA PHE A 268 -7.62 1.41 7.23
C PHE A 268 -6.16 1.08 6.89
N LEU A 269 -5.45 0.48 7.85
CA LEU A 269 -4.03 0.14 7.72
C LEU A 269 -3.85 -1.37 7.78
N TRP A 270 -3.27 -1.96 6.74
CA TRP A 270 -2.88 -3.36 6.71
C TRP A 270 -1.35 -3.48 6.85
N LEU A 271 -0.92 -4.16 7.91
CA LEU A 271 0.49 -4.47 8.18
C LEU A 271 0.73 -5.96 7.99
N THR A 272 1.82 -6.33 7.33
CA THR A 272 2.21 -7.73 7.12
C THR A 272 3.61 -7.96 7.67
N PHE A 273 3.73 -8.88 8.62
CA PHE A 273 4.99 -9.32 9.22
C PHE A 273 5.36 -10.70 8.72
N PHE A 274 6.66 -10.95 8.62
CA PHE A 274 7.19 -12.18 8.05
C PHE A 274 8.19 -12.90 8.96
N GLU A 275 8.56 -12.34 10.10
CA GLU A 275 9.64 -12.83 10.98
C GLU A 275 9.35 -14.18 11.63
N THR A 276 8.09 -14.50 11.86
CA THR A 276 7.69 -15.80 12.42
C THR A 276 7.64 -16.91 11.37
N HIS A 277 7.81 -16.56 10.10
CA HIS A 277 7.94 -17.53 9.03
C HIS A 277 9.32 -18.19 9.10
N HIS A 278 9.35 -19.51 8.99
CA HIS A 278 10.57 -20.27 9.12
C HIS A 278 11.56 -19.91 7.99
N PHE A 279 12.65 -19.22 8.35
CA PHE A 279 13.82 -19.11 7.48
C PHE A 279 14.68 -20.33 7.74
N LEU A 280 14.78 -21.20 6.77
CA LEU A 280 15.87 -22.19 6.74
C LEU A 280 17.15 -21.38 6.52
N HIS A 281 17.97 -21.26 7.54
CA HIS A 281 19.33 -20.76 7.46
C HIS A 281 20.23 -21.79 6.79
#